data_97f358c8bcf5ac6dfffdf32b75606a38
#
_entry.id   97f358c8bcf5ac6dfffdf32b75606a38
#
_cell.length_a   1.000
_cell.length_b   1.000
_cell.length_c   1.000
_cell.angle_alpha   90.00
_cell.angle_beta   90.00
_cell.angle_gamma   90.00
#
_symmetry.space_group_name_H-M   'P 1'
#
loop_
_entity.id
_entity.type
_entity.pdbx_description
1 polymer ?
#
loop_
_entity_poly.entity_id
_entity_poly.type
_entity_poly.pdbx_seq_one_letter_code
_entity_poly.pdbx_strand_id
1 'polypeptide(L)'
;LVDPVSSLIEPLIKLISGLSEPRTIPQIEVACGDNDVALIFRHMAAMSNEDMQKLHSFGREQSVQMFLQPEGLDSTHKIFPEDDNHLLHYRLPDYGLVFQFSPQDFTQVNLAVNRQMVARAVALLDIDPSDEVFDAFCGIGNFSLAISRFAKKVTGAEQSATSIARARDNAR
;
A
#
# COMPACT_ATOMS: atom_id res chain seq x y z
N LEU A 1 14.07 7.72 2.05
CA LEU A 1 12.74 7.68 1.41
C LEU A 1 12.92 7.40 -0.07
N VAL A 2 11.93 6.75 -0.70
CA VAL A 2 11.90 6.60 -2.16
C VAL A 2 11.59 7.95 -2.83
N ASP A 3 12.08 8.17 -4.06
CA ASP A 3 11.99 9.47 -4.74
C ASP A 3 10.58 10.10 -4.75
N PRO A 4 9.50 9.36 -5.08
CA PRO A 4 8.17 9.97 -5.08
C PRO A 4 7.74 10.53 -3.72
N VAL A 5 8.20 9.91 -2.62
CA VAL A 5 7.85 10.33 -1.26
C VAL A 5 8.73 11.49 -0.80
N SER A 6 10.03 11.48 -1.14
CA SER A 6 10.94 12.55 -0.74
C SER A 6 10.57 13.90 -1.37
N SER A 7 10.07 13.89 -2.59
CA SER A 7 9.61 15.13 -3.27
C SER A 7 8.34 15.73 -2.66
N LEU A 8 7.56 14.95 -1.91
CA LEU A 8 6.34 15.42 -1.25
C LEU A 8 6.59 16.16 0.07
N ILE A 9 7.77 16.06 0.68
CA ILE A 9 8.04 16.61 2.02
C ILE A 9 7.79 18.12 2.06
N GLU A 10 8.43 18.89 1.18
CA GLU A 10 8.26 20.35 1.14
C GLU A 10 6.83 20.79 0.79
N PRO A 11 6.15 20.19 -0.21
CA PRO A 11 4.74 20.44 -0.46
C PRO A 11 3.85 20.12 0.75
N LEU A 12 4.09 19.00 1.46
CA LEU A 12 3.33 18.60 2.66
C LEU A 12 3.50 19.59 3.80
N ILE A 13 4.73 20.07 4.04
CA ILE A 13 4.98 21.12 5.05
C ILE A 13 4.15 22.35 4.76
N LYS A 14 4.09 22.80 3.50
CA LYS A 14 3.29 23.96 3.08
C LYS A 14 1.79 23.70 3.26
N LEU A 15 1.31 22.52 2.82
CA LEU A 15 -0.08 22.13 2.98
C LEU A 15 -0.48 22.19 4.46
N ILE A 16 0.23 21.46 5.33
CA ILE A 16 -0.09 21.37 6.76
C ILE A 16 -0.05 22.73 7.42
N SER A 17 0.98 23.56 7.13
CA SER A 17 1.09 24.91 7.68
C SER A 17 -0.03 25.84 7.24
N GLY A 18 -0.69 25.54 6.13
CA GLY A 18 -1.81 26.31 5.58
C GLY A 18 -3.19 25.84 6.04
N LEU A 19 -3.29 24.73 6.81
CA LEU A 19 -4.56 24.28 7.38
C LEU A 19 -4.98 25.16 8.56
N SER A 20 -6.29 25.20 8.83
CA SER A 20 -6.86 25.99 9.94
C SER A 20 -6.39 25.50 11.31
N GLU A 21 -6.27 24.17 11.48
CA GLU A 21 -5.83 23.53 12.74
C GLU A 21 -4.70 22.53 12.52
N PRO A 22 -3.49 22.95 12.11
CA PRO A 22 -2.40 22.02 11.73
C PRO A 22 -1.97 21.08 12.85
N ARG A 23 -2.15 21.48 14.12
CA ARG A 23 -1.79 20.65 15.29
C ARG A 23 -2.72 19.48 15.53
N THR A 24 -3.85 19.43 14.84
CA THR A 24 -4.80 18.32 14.91
C THR A 24 -4.47 17.19 13.93
N ILE A 25 -3.39 17.31 13.15
CA ILE A 25 -2.86 16.29 12.25
C ILE A 25 -1.62 15.65 12.89
N PRO A 26 -1.76 14.62 13.74
CA PRO A 26 -0.63 14.02 14.44
C PRO A 26 0.23 13.14 13.53
N GLN A 27 -0.33 12.66 12.41
CA GLN A 27 0.33 11.66 11.58
C GLN A 27 -0.15 11.73 10.13
N ILE A 28 0.78 11.49 9.21
CA ILE A 28 0.50 11.18 7.82
C ILE A 28 1.17 9.85 7.51
N GLU A 29 0.39 8.86 7.11
CA GLU A 29 0.90 7.60 6.60
C GLU A 29 1.03 7.68 5.09
N VAL A 30 2.07 7.05 4.56
CA VAL A 30 2.36 7.04 3.12
C VAL A 30 2.41 5.60 2.65
N ALA A 31 1.56 5.26 1.69
CA ALA A 31 1.64 4.02 0.95
C ALA A 31 2.11 4.30 -0.48
N CYS A 32 3.02 3.46 -0.99
CA CYS A 32 3.65 3.69 -2.28
C CYS A 32 3.66 2.41 -3.10
N GLY A 33 3.04 2.44 -4.26
CA GLY A 33 3.15 1.44 -5.30
C GLY A 33 4.28 1.76 -6.28
N ASP A 34 4.28 1.11 -7.45
CA ASP A 34 5.28 1.39 -8.49
C ASP A 34 5.12 2.79 -9.09
N ASN A 35 3.87 3.25 -9.29
CA ASN A 35 3.55 4.54 -9.89
C ASN A 35 2.48 5.32 -9.11
N ASP A 36 2.02 4.78 -8.00
CA ASP A 36 0.90 5.30 -7.23
C ASP A 36 1.38 5.65 -5.83
N VAL A 37 0.92 6.78 -5.30
CA VAL A 37 1.15 7.19 -3.91
C VAL A 37 -0.18 7.51 -3.27
N ALA A 38 -0.38 7.04 -2.04
CA ALA A 38 -1.51 7.40 -1.20
C ALA A 38 -1.02 8.01 0.12
N LEU A 39 -1.70 9.05 0.56
CA LEU A 39 -1.47 9.74 1.82
C LEU A 39 -2.70 9.60 2.70
N ILE A 40 -2.53 9.05 3.90
CA ILE A 40 -3.59 8.95 4.90
C ILE A 40 -3.32 9.98 5.99
N PHE A 41 -4.20 10.96 6.10
CA PHE A 41 -4.13 12.00 7.11
C PHE A 41 -4.95 11.58 8.34
N ARG A 42 -4.27 11.22 9.41
CA ARG A 42 -4.93 11.08 10.70
C ARG A 42 -5.23 12.46 11.26
N HIS A 43 -6.47 12.70 11.70
CA HIS A 43 -6.86 13.99 12.25
C HIS A 43 -7.73 13.81 13.49
N MET A 44 -7.59 14.73 14.46
CA MET A 44 -8.28 14.70 15.75
C MET A 44 -9.45 15.69 15.83
N ALA A 45 -9.61 16.57 14.85
CA ALA A 45 -10.72 17.50 14.72
C ALA A 45 -11.31 17.44 13.32
N ALA A 46 -12.58 17.75 13.17
CA ALA A 46 -13.23 17.77 11.86
C ALA A 46 -12.54 18.77 10.92
N MET A 47 -12.33 18.37 9.68
CA MET A 47 -11.78 19.25 8.64
C MET A 47 -12.81 20.29 8.22
N SER A 48 -12.37 21.55 8.10
CA SER A 48 -13.20 22.60 7.52
C SER A 48 -13.38 22.39 6.01
N ASN A 49 -14.43 22.99 5.44
CA ASN A 49 -14.63 22.94 3.98
C ASN A 49 -13.43 23.55 3.20
N GLU A 50 -12.80 24.59 3.77
CA GLU A 50 -11.61 25.20 3.17
C GLU A 50 -10.42 24.26 3.20
N ASP A 51 -10.19 23.56 4.31
CA ASP A 51 -9.11 22.59 4.43
C ASP A 51 -9.35 21.38 3.51
N MET A 52 -10.60 20.92 3.37
CA MET A 52 -10.96 19.87 2.41
C MET A 52 -10.59 20.28 0.97
N GLN A 53 -10.88 21.54 0.58
CA GLN A 53 -10.50 22.04 -0.73
C GLN A 53 -8.98 22.07 -0.94
N LYS A 54 -8.21 22.46 0.11
CA LYS A 54 -6.73 22.43 0.07
C LYS A 54 -6.21 21.00 -0.11
N LEU A 55 -6.78 20.01 0.60
CA LEU A 55 -6.42 18.61 0.46
C LEU A 55 -6.73 18.08 -0.94
N HIS A 56 -7.90 18.36 -1.50
CA HIS A 56 -8.27 17.98 -2.88
C HIS A 56 -7.34 18.62 -3.92
N SER A 57 -7.01 19.91 -3.75
CA SER A 57 -6.09 20.63 -4.65
C SER A 57 -4.70 20.00 -4.59
N PHE A 58 -4.21 19.70 -3.39
CA PHE A 58 -2.93 19.03 -3.19
C PHE A 58 -2.89 17.66 -3.86
N GLY A 59 -3.92 16.83 -3.66
CA GLY A 59 -4.03 15.52 -4.29
C GLY A 59 -3.94 15.60 -5.81
N ARG A 60 -4.61 16.58 -6.40
CA ARG A 60 -4.58 16.86 -7.85
C ARG A 60 -3.21 17.32 -8.32
N GLU A 61 -2.61 18.30 -7.64
CA GLU A 61 -1.33 18.92 -8.02
C GLU A 61 -0.17 17.93 -7.91
N GLN A 62 -0.19 17.08 -6.88
CA GLN A 62 0.87 16.10 -6.63
C GLN A 62 0.57 14.74 -7.26
N SER A 63 -0.62 14.55 -7.86
CA SER A 63 -1.07 13.27 -8.45
C SER A 63 -1.03 12.13 -7.42
N VAL A 64 -1.51 12.38 -6.21
CA VAL A 64 -1.55 11.40 -5.11
C VAL A 64 -2.98 11.16 -4.64
N GLN A 65 -3.26 9.94 -4.19
CA GLN A 65 -4.52 9.63 -3.55
C GLN A 65 -4.53 10.18 -2.11
N MET A 66 -5.65 10.78 -1.71
CA MET A 66 -5.80 11.38 -0.38
C MET A 66 -6.86 10.64 0.41
N PHE A 67 -6.51 10.28 1.64
CA PHE A 67 -7.39 9.61 2.58
C PHE A 67 -7.43 10.38 3.90
N LEU A 68 -8.56 10.32 4.60
CA LEU A 68 -8.71 10.79 5.97
C LEU A 68 -8.93 9.62 6.92
N GLN A 69 -8.43 9.77 8.13
CA GLN A 69 -8.61 8.82 9.23
C GLN A 69 -8.97 9.60 10.51
N PRO A 70 -10.27 9.84 10.75
CA PRO A 70 -10.73 10.61 11.92
C PRO A 70 -10.59 9.86 13.26
N GLU A 71 -10.64 8.51 13.23
CA GLU A 71 -10.64 7.67 14.43
C GLU A 71 -9.70 6.48 14.28
N GLY A 72 -10.22 5.26 14.43
CA GLY A 72 -9.48 4.01 14.22
C GLY A 72 -9.26 3.68 12.74
N LEU A 73 -8.55 2.58 12.47
CA LEU A 73 -8.22 2.14 11.11
C LEU A 73 -9.46 1.99 10.22
N ASP A 74 -10.56 1.50 10.77
CA ASP A 74 -11.82 1.28 10.04
C ASP A 74 -12.51 2.58 9.60
N SER A 75 -12.11 3.74 10.15
CA SER A 75 -12.62 5.05 9.76
C SER A 75 -11.93 5.63 8.53
N THR A 76 -10.87 4.99 8.03
CA THR A 76 -10.11 5.46 6.88
C THR A 76 -10.96 5.45 5.63
N HIS A 77 -11.06 6.61 4.98
CA HIS A 77 -11.83 6.76 3.75
C HIS A 77 -11.11 7.67 2.76
N LYS A 78 -11.29 7.38 1.49
CA LYS A 78 -10.71 8.17 0.39
C LYS A 78 -11.50 9.46 0.20
N ILE A 79 -10.79 10.55 -0.03
CA ILE A 79 -11.38 11.85 -0.37
C ILE A 79 -10.95 12.33 -1.77
N PHE A 80 -9.84 11.83 -2.32
CA PHE A 80 -9.39 12.21 -3.66
C PHE A 80 -8.56 11.08 -4.30
N PRO A 81 -8.69 10.83 -5.62
CA PRO A 81 -9.79 11.30 -6.48
C PRO A 81 -11.14 10.72 -6.02
N GLU A 82 -12.23 11.35 -6.47
CA GLU A 82 -13.60 10.90 -6.17
C GLU A 82 -13.99 9.74 -7.09
N ASP A 83 -13.36 8.59 -6.89
CA ASP A 83 -13.64 7.34 -7.57
C ASP A 83 -13.61 6.18 -6.57
N ASP A 84 -14.14 5.03 -6.95
CA ASP A 84 -14.18 3.84 -6.10
C ASP A 84 -12.85 3.08 -6.06
N ASN A 85 -11.88 3.42 -6.91
CA ASN A 85 -10.58 2.75 -6.92
C ASN A 85 -9.65 3.34 -5.86
N HIS A 86 -9.45 2.60 -4.78
CA HIS A 86 -8.56 2.95 -3.67
C HIS A 86 -7.31 2.08 -3.60
N LEU A 87 -7.05 1.26 -4.64
CA LEU A 87 -5.95 0.32 -4.66
C LEU A 87 -4.71 0.92 -5.30
N LEU A 88 -3.57 0.56 -4.73
CA LEU A 88 -2.25 0.78 -5.26
C LEU A 88 -1.71 -0.50 -5.87
N HIS A 89 -0.65 -0.40 -6.69
CA HIS A 89 -0.11 -1.54 -7.41
C HIS A 89 1.41 -1.60 -7.31
N TYR A 90 1.94 -2.81 -7.16
CA TYR A 90 3.35 -3.08 -7.41
C TYR A 90 3.54 -4.37 -8.20
N ARG A 91 4.68 -4.52 -8.83
CA ARG A 91 4.99 -5.66 -9.70
C ARG A 91 6.17 -6.47 -9.19
N LEU A 92 6.08 -7.77 -9.40
CA LEU A 92 7.22 -8.69 -9.38
C LEU A 92 7.45 -9.21 -10.81
N PRO A 93 8.22 -8.45 -11.65
CA PRO A 93 8.34 -8.73 -13.09
C PRO A 93 8.88 -10.11 -13.40
N ASP A 94 9.85 -10.60 -12.60
CA ASP A 94 10.50 -11.90 -12.78
C ASP A 94 9.50 -13.08 -12.69
N TYR A 95 8.33 -12.83 -12.08
CA TYR A 95 7.28 -13.83 -11.91
C TYR A 95 6.01 -13.52 -12.72
N GLY A 96 6.00 -12.42 -13.46
CA GLY A 96 4.83 -11.96 -14.20
C GLY A 96 3.64 -11.61 -13.29
N LEU A 97 3.93 -11.10 -12.07
CA LEU A 97 2.91 -10.81 -11.06
C LEU A 97 2.67 -9.30 -10.93
N VAL A 98 1.40 -8.94 -10.77
CA VAL A 98 0.95 -7.60 -10.38
C VAL A 98 0.13 -7.74 -9.11
N PHE A 99 0.55 -7.05 -8.07
CA PHE A 99 -0.15 -7.02 -6.79
C PHE A 99 -0.97 -5.74 -6.68
N GLN A 100 -2.20 -5.90 -6.27
CA GLN A 100 -3.05 -4.81 -5.78
C GLN A 100 -3.00 -4.80 -4.25
N PHE A 101 -3.02 -3.62 -3.66
CA PHE A 101 -3.06 -3.48 -2.21
C PHE A 101 -3.76 -2.18 -1.79
N SER A 102 -4.42 -2.21 -0.64
CA SER A 102 -4.96 -1.02 0.01
C SER A 102 -3.83 -0.23 0.68
N PRO A 103 -3.92 1.09 0.79
CA PRO A 103 -2.96 1.88 1.58
C PRO A 103 -2.77 1.41 3.03
N GLN A 104 -3.73 0.64 3.56
CA GLN A 104 -3.68 0.06 4.91
C GLN A 104 -3.14 -1.37 4.94
N ASP A 105 -2.97 -2.03 3.80
CA ASP A 105 -2.37 -3.36 3.74
C ASP A 105 -0.87 -3.27 4.03
N PHE A 106 -0.36 -4.23 4.80
CA PHE A 106 1.09 -4.33 4.98
C PHE A 106 1.78 -4.72 3.68
N THR A 107 2.70 -3.88 3.24
CA THR A 107 3.59 -4.14 2.11
C THR A 107 5.03 -3.79 2.47
N GLN A 108 5.99 -4.36 1.75
CA GLN A 108 7.40 -3.99 1.90
C GLN A 108 7.62 -2.60 1.27
N VAL A 109 7.94 -1.61 2.11
CA VAL A 109 8.03 -0.20 1.71
C VAL A 109 9.12 0.09 0.66
N ASN A 110 10.15 -0.73 0.59
CA ASN A 110 11.19 -0.65 -0.45
C ASN A 110 10.96 -1.73 -1.49
N LEU A 111 10.28 -1.37 -2.59
CA LEU A 111 9.91 -2.31 -3.65
C LEU A 111 11.13 -2.94 -4.35
N ALA A 112 12.25 -2.21 -4.48
CA ALA A 112 13.48 -2.77 -5.06
C ALA A 112 14.07 -3.86 -4.15
N VAL A 113 14.10 -3.62 -2.85
CA VAL A 113 14.53 -4.62 -1.87
C VAL A 113 13.54 -5.78 -1.81
N ASN A 114 12.23 -5.50 -1.88
CA ASN A 114 11.21 -6.55 -1.92
C ASN A 114 11.43 -7.53 -3.08
N ARG A 115 11.67 -7.02 -4.30
CA ARG A 115 11.95 -7.84 -5.48
C ARG A 115 13.17 -8.74 -5.26
N GLN A 116 14.27 -8.18 -4.74
CA GLN A 116 15.48 -8.93 -4.43
C GLN A 116 15.25 -9.99 -3.33
N MET A 117 14.48 -9.64 -2.30
CA MET A 117 14.16 -10.53 -1.19
C MET A 117 13.31 -11.71 -1.67
N VAL A 118 12.28 -11.47 -2.49
CA VAL A 118 11.46 -12.53 -3.07
C VAL A 118 12.30 -13.43 -3.98
N ALA A 119 13.11 -12.85 -4.88
CA ALA A 119 13.98 -13.61 -5.76
C ALA A 119 14.98 -14.46 -4.97
N ARG A 120 15.57 -13.90 -3.90
CA ARG A 120 16.49 -14.62 -3.04
C ARG A 120 15.82 -15.77 -2.28
N ALA A 121 14.62 -15.54 -1.75
CA ALA A 121 13.85 -16.57 -1.05
C ALA A 121 13.49 -17.73 -1.97
N VAL A 122 12.96 -17.45 -3.16
CA VAL A 122 12.63 -18.49 -4.15
C VAL A 122 13.87 -19.29 -4.54
N ALA A 123 15.01 -18.62 -4.79
CA ALA A 123 16.26 -19.31 -5.13
C ALA A 123 16.80 -20.19 -3.99
N LEU A 124 16.65 -19.76 -2.72
CA LEU A 124 17.13 -20.53 -1.57
C LEU A 124 16.23 -21.73 -1.23
N LEU A 125 14.94 -21.66 -1.55
CA LEU A 125 14.01 -22.75 -1.33
C LEU A 125 14.26 -23.93 -2.26
N ASP A 126 14.93 -23.71 -3.40
CA ASP A 126 15.29 -24.75 -4.39
C ASP A 126 14.09 -25.66 -4.72
N ILE A 127 12.97 -25.05 -5.08
CA ILE A 127 11.65 -25.67 -5.18
C ILE A 127 11.62 -26.68 -6.35
N ASP A 128 11.25 -27.93 -6.07
CA ASP A 128 10.92 -28.92 -7.09
C ASP A 128 9.45 -28.79 -7.52
N PRO A 129 9.13 -29.00 -8.82
CA PRO A 129 7.73 -28.97 -9.31
C PRO A 129 6.76 -29.95 -8.65
N SER A 130 7.25 -30.91 -7.87
CA SER A 130 6.43 -31.83 -7.06
C SER A 130 6.18 -31.33 -5.65
N ASP A 131 6.84 -30.26 -5.21
CA ASP A 131 6.74 -29.74 -3.83
C ASP A 131 5.38 -29.14 -3.52
N GLU A 132 4.95 -29.36 -2.29
CA GLU A 132 3.84 -28.64 -1.67
C GLU A 132 4.39 -27.70 -0.58
N VAL A 133 4.19 -26.41 -0.77
CA VAL A 133 4.75 -25.37 0.08
C VAL A 133 3.66 -24.75 0.96
N PHE A 134 3.99 -24.55 2.23
CA PHE A 134 3.14 -23.82 3.17
C PHE A 134 3.78 -22.49 3.54
N ASP A 135 3.08 -21.38 3.27
CA ASP A 135 3.49 -20.02 3.61
C ASP A 135 2.68 -19.55 4.81
N ALA A 136 3.32 -19.59 5.99
CA ALA A 136 2.74 -19.05 7.21
C ALA A 136 2.90 -17.52 7.24
N PHE A 137 1.80 -16.81 7.52
CA PHE A 137 1.74 -15.34 7.50
C PHE A 137 1.90 -14.76 6.09
N CYS A 138 1.17 -15.33 5.12
CA CYS A 138 1.32 -15.02 3.71
C CYS A 138 0.92 -13.57 3.32
N GLY A 139 0.26 -12.83 4.20
CA GLY A 139 -0.21 -11.47 3.93
C GLY A 139 -1.09 -11.43 2.67
N ILE A 140 -0.77 -10.51 1.76
CA ILE A 140 -1.43 -10.35 0.46
C ILE A 140 -0.89 -11.30 -0.63
N GLY A 141 -0.04 -12.27 -0.25
CA GLY A 141 0.50 -13.31 -1.13
C GLY A 141 1.86 -13.00 -1.76
N ASN A 142 2.63 -12.04 -1.21
CA ASN A 142 3.89 -11.58 -1.80
C ASN A 142 4.89 -12.69 -2.13
N PHE A 143 5.08 -13.67 -1.22
CA PHE A 143 5.93 -14.84 -1.46
C PHE A 143 5.13 -15.99 -2.07
N SER A 144 3.94 -16.28 -1.54
CA SER A 144 3.09 -17.38 -1.98
C SER A 144 2.89 -17.42 -3.48
N LEU A 145 2.58 -16.26 -4.10
CA LEU A 145 2.29 -16.20 -5.53
C LEU A 145 3.55 -16.33 -6.40
N ALA A 146 4.71 -15.82 -5.94
CA ALA A 146 5.98 -16.03 -6.61
C ALA A 146 6.40 -17.53 -6.55
N ILE A 147 6.28 -18.16 -5.37
CA ILE A 147 6.56 -19.58 -5.14
C ILE A 147 5.64 -20.47 -5.99
N SER A 148 4.38 -20.07 -6.17
CA SER A 148 3.39 -20.85 -6.95
C SER A 148 3.76 -21.01 -8.44
N ARG A 149 4.74 -20.28 -8.93
CA ARG A 149 5.26 -20.43 -10.30
C ARG A 149 6.13 -21.68 -10.47
N PHE A 150 6.59 -22.26 -9.35
CA PHE A 150 7.56 -23.38 -9.35
C PHE A 150 7.02 -24.60 -8.64
N ALA A 151 6.24 -24.44 -7.57
CA ALA A 151 5.71 -25.53 -6.75
C ALA A 151 4.47 -26.17 -7.35
N LYS A 152 4.23 -27.43 -7.05
CA LYS A 152 2.98 -28.15 -7.36
C LYS A 152 1.77 -27.49 -6.70
N LYS A 153 1.95 -27.04 -5.45
CA LYS A 153 0.90 -26.41 -4.65
C LYS A 153 1.49 -25.48 -3.62
N VAL A 154 0.85 -24.32 -3.44
CA VAL A 154 1.15 -23.42 -2.33
C VAL A 154 -0.11 -23.21 -1.51
N THR A 155 0.03 -23.31 -0.19
CA THR A 155 -1.02 -23.01 0.77
C THR A 155 -0.58 -21.87 1.66
N GLY A 156 -1.25 -20.73 1.57
CA GLY A 156 -1.00 -19.58 2.45
C GLY A 156 -1.93 -19.56 3.65
N ALA A 157 -1.42 -19.16 4.81
CA ALA A 157 -2.21 -18.88 6.01
C ALA A 157 -1.90 -17.46 6.51
N GLU A 158 -2.96 -16.72 6.85
CA GLU A 158 -2.87 -15.35 7.33
C GLU A 158 -4.01 -15.07 8.30
N GLN A 159 -3.75 -14.31 9.36
CA GLN A 159 -4.74 -13.98 10.37
C GLN A 159 -5.75 -12.92 9.88
N SER A 160 -5.29 -11.95 9.09
CA SER A 160 -6.11 -10.86 8.58
C SER A 160 -7.03 -11.36 7.45
N ALA A 161 -8.34 -11.29 7.68
CA ALA A 161 -9.34 -11.66 6.67
C ALA A 161 -9.26 -10.76 5.42
N THR A 162 -8.93 -9.47 5.58
CA THR A 162 -8.76 -8.52 4.48
C THR A 162 -7.53 -8.86 3.65
N SER A 163 -6.40 -9.20 4.29
CA SER A 163 -5.18 -9.63 3.59
C SER A 163 -5.41 -10.94 2.81
N ILE A 164 -6.14 -11.91 3.38
CA ILE A 164 -6.51 -13.15 2.67
C ILE A 164 -7.42 -12.87 1.47
N ALA A 165 -8.39 -11.98 1.61
CA ALA A 165 -9.23 -11.57 0.48
C ALA A 165 -8.37 -10.96 -0.65
N ARG A 166 -7.46 -10.05 -0.28
CA ARG A 166 -6.51 -9.43 -1.21
C ARG A 166 -5.59 -10.47 -1.87
N ALA A 167 -5.04 -11.43 -1.10
CA ALA A 167 -4.22 -12.50 -1.65
C ALA A 167 -4.97 -13.34 -2.70
N ARG A 168 -6.25 -13.63 -2.47
CA ARG A 168 -7.11 -14.33 -3.44
C ARG A 168 -7.36 -13.53 -4.70
N ASP A 169 -7.55 -12.21 -4.57
CA ASP A 169 -7.72 -11.33 -5.73
C ASP A 169 -6.43 -11.23 -6.54
N ASN A 170 -5.29 -11.12 -5.87
CA ASN A 170 -3.96 -11.12 -6.51
C ASN A 170 -3.60 -12.46 -7.19
N ALA A 171 -4.23 -13.55 -6.79
CA ALA A 171 -4.00 -14.88 -7.37
C ALA A 171 -4.79 -15.16 -8.67
N ARG A 172 -5.70 -14.28 -9.07
CA ARG A 172 -6.55 -14.42 -10.28
C ARG A 172 -5.86 -13.85 -11.51
#